data_b448976daa7bfcd1fd590092cb96ca1f
#
_entry.id   b448976daa7bfcd1fd590092cb96ca1f
#
_cell.length_a   1.000
_cell.length_b   1.000
_cell.length_c   1.000
_cell.angle_alpha   90.00
_cell.angle_beta   90.00
_cell.angle_gamma   90.00
#
_symmetry.space_group_name_H-M   'P 1'
#
loop_
_entity.id
_entity.type
_entity.pdbx_description
1 polymer ?
#
loop_
_entity_poly.entity_id
_entity_poly.type
_entity_poly.pdbx_seq_one_letter_code
_entity_poly.pdbx_strand_id
1 'polypeptide(L)'
;MSSPGGISAIRHQIMWNRLISVVEEQAQTLVRTSFSTSVREAGDLAASVFDTQGRMLAQAVTGTPGHINAMAEAIVHFLARYPIEVMEPGDVFITNDPWQTSGHLHDVTVVTPTYHKGSVVALFANTCHVVDIGGRGFGPDASQVFEEGVNIPIMHLFRRGEVNETLISILETNVREPGQVVGDIYAFAGANDIGSERLVAMMEELSLIHISEPTRLGMISYAVFCLK
;
A
#
# COMPACT_ATOMS: atom_id res chain seq x y z
N MET A 1 30.11 -10.04 30.03
CA MET A 1 30.33 -8.83 29.21
C MET A 1 29.02 -8.59 28.46
N SER A 2 28.16 -7.71 28.97
CA SER A 2 26.88 -7.35 28.35
C SER A 2 27.16 -6.41 27.19
N SER A 3 26.72 -6.77 25.99
CA SER A 3 26.77 -5.86 24.83
C SER A 3 25.88 -4.63 25.10
N PRO A 4 26.40 -3.41 24.99
CA PRO A 4 25.59 -2.21 25.17
C PRO A 4 24.74 -1.98 23.91
N GLY A 5 23.42 -1.81 24.08
CA GLY A 5 22.55 -1.16 23.11
C GLY A 5 21.75 -2.04 22.17
N GLY A 6 21.54 -3.32 22.44
CA GLY A 6 20.65 -4.17 21.63
C GLY A 6 19.22 -4.22 22.21
N ILE A 7 18.19 -3.92 21.38
CA ILE A 7 16.81 -4.28 21.70
C ILE A 7 16.77 -5.79 21.94
N SER A 8 16.13 -6.22 23.04
CA SER A 8 16.03 -7.66 23.34
C SER A 8 15.20 -8.38 22.24
N ALA A 9 15.49 -9.66 22.00
CA ALA A 9 14.71 -10.48 21.04
C ALA A 9 13.19 -10.42 21.28
N ILE A 10 12.78 -10.34 22.55
CA ILE A 10 11.37 -10.19 22.93
C ILE A 10 10.79 -8.85 22.39
N ARG A 11 11.54 -7.75 22.49
CA ARG A 11 11.09 -6.45 21.98
C ARG A 11 10.96 -6.45 20.45
N HIS A 12 11.92 -7.06 19.73
CA HIS A 12 11.82 -7.24 18.29
C HIS A 12 10.56 -8.02 17.92
N GLN A 13 10.27 -9.10 18.62
CA GLN A 13 9.07 -9.91 18.36
C GLN A 13 7.77 -9.12 18.61
N ILE A 14 7.74 -8.30 19.67
CA ILE A 14 6.59 -7.43 19.97
C ILE A 14 6.40 -6.41 18.86
N MET A 15 7.47 -5.73 18.43
CA MET A 15 7.42 -4.75 17.34
C MET A 15 6.93 -5.37 16.04
N TRP A 16 7.46 -6.56 15.70
CA TRP A 16 7.06 -7.31 14.52
C TRP A 16 5.57 -7.69 14.53
N ASN A 17 5.09 -8.25 15.63
CA ASN A 17 3.70 -8.62 15.78
C ASN A 17 2.77 -7.39 15.69
N ARG A 18 3.18 -6.26 16.25
CA ARG A 18 2.43 -4.99 16.14
C ARG A 18 2.40 -4.49 14.69
N LEU A 19 3.50 -4.58 13.96
CA LEU A 19 3.54 -4.18 12.56
C LEU A 19 2.62 -5.05 11.69
N ILE A 20 2.58 -6.36 11.93
CA ILE A 20 1.61 -7.27 11.30
C ILE A 20 0.18 -6.83 11.63
N SER A 21 -0.10 -6.47 12.89
CA SER A 21 -1.43 -5.99 13.28
C SER A 21 -1.82 -4.69 12.59
N VAL A 22 -0.88 -3.80 12.33
CA VAL A 22 -1.11 -2.54 11.58
C VAL A 22 -1.54 -2.83 10.14
N VAL A 23 -0.82 -3.69 9.43
CA VAL A 23 -1.18 -4.03 8.04
C VAL A 23 -2.44 -4.89 7.96
N GLU A 24 -2.73 -5.70 8.98
CA GLU A 24 -4.00 -6.43 9.06
C GLU A 24 -5.18 -5.45 9.27
N GLU A 25 -5.03 -4.39 10.07
CA GLU A 25 -6.04 -3.34 10.21
C GLU A 25 -6.26 -2.58 8.90
N GLN A 26 -5.19 -2.31 8.14
CA GLN A 26 -5.28 -1.77 6.78
C GLN A 26 -6.13 -2.68 5.88
N ALA A 27 -5.85 -3.99 5.83
CA ALA A 27 -6.60 -4.96 5.04
C ALA A 27 -8.07 -5.05 5.47
N GLN A 28 -8.33 -5.09 6.78
CA GLN A 28 -9.69 -5.10 7.30
C GLN A 28 -10.45 -3.80 7.00
N THR A 29 -9.75 -2.68 6.89
CA THR A 29 -10.34 -1.41 6.46
C THR A 29 -10.75 -1.49 5.00
N LEU A 30 -9.92 -2.05 4.11
CA LEU A 30 -10.29 -2.32 2.71
C LEU A 30 -11.58 -3.13 2.62
N VAL A 31 -11.66 -4.25 3.33
CA VAL A 31 -12.85 -5.12 3.33
C VAL A 31 -14.12 -4.36 3.78
N ARG A 32 -13.99 -3.47 4.78
CA ARG A 32 -15.15 -2.75 5.35
C ARG A 32 -15.58 -1.54 4.55
N THR A 33 -14.66 -0.87 3.85
CA THR A 33 -14.93 0.41 3.18
C THR A 33 -15.09 0.27 1.68
N SER A 34 -14.64 -0.83 1.07
CA SER A 34 -14.82 -1.07 -0.36
C SER A 34 -16.29 -1.28 -0.73
N PHE A 35 -16.63 -0.87 -1.93
CA PHE A 35 -17.95 -0.97 -2.52
C PHE A 35 -18.14 -2.27 -3.28
N SER A 36 -17.08 -2.75 -3.95
CA SER A 36 -17.13 -3.94 -4.77
C SER A 36 -17.18 -5.23 -3.96
N THR A 37 -17.84 -6.24 -4.52
CA THR A 37 -17.88 -7.59 -3.94
C THR A 37 -16.57 -8.34 -4.10
N SER A 38 -15.75 -7.99 -5.09
CA SER A 38 -14.41 -8.59 -5.30
C SER A 38 -13.51 -8.35 -4.08
N VAL A 39 -13.47 -7.15 -3.55
CA VAL A 39 -12.70 -6.83 -2.35
C VAL A 39 -13.42 -7.26 -1.08
N ARG A 40 -14.71 -6.90 -0.96
CA ARG A 40 -15.46 -7.04 0.29
C ARG A 40 -15.83 -8.48 0.63
N GLU A 41 -16.17 -9.30 -0.37
CA GLU A 41 -16.68 -10.66 -0.17
C GLU A 41 -15.69 -11.71 -0.64
N ALA A 42 -15.05 -11.54 -1.79
CA ALA A 42 -14.05 -12.48 -2.29
C ALA A 42 -12.67 -12.29 -1.64
N GLY A 43 -12.40 -11.12 -1.03
CA GLY A 43 -11.12 -10.84 -0.39
C GLY A 43 -9.97 -10.71 -1.39
N ASP A 44 -10.26 -10.30 -2.62
CA ASP A 44 -9.25 -10.15 -3.66
C ASP A 44 -8.49 -8.84 -3.50
N LEU A 45 -7.62 -8.86 -2.53
CA LEU A 45 -6.82 -7.72 -2.08
C LEU A 45 -5.47 -8.18 -1.53
N ALA A 46 -4.53 -7.28 -1.43
CA ALA A 46 -3.34 -7.40 -0.61
C ALA A 46 -3.01 -6.06 0.04
N ALA A 47 -2.44 -6.08 1.23
CA ALA A 47 -2.04 -4.89 1.98
C ALA A 47 -0.67 -5.11 2.61
N SER A 48 0.21 -4.11 2.53
CA SER A 48 1.59 -4.24 3.00
C SER A 48 2.19 -2.88 3.35
N VAL A 49 3.23 -2.92 4.17
CA VAL A 49 4.07 -1.77 4.49
C VAL A 49 5.52 -2.03 4.06
N PHE A 50 6.17 -1.00 3.55
CA PHE A 50 7.52 -1.02 3.01
C PHE A 50 8.39 0.04 3.68
N ASP A 51 9.69 -0.21 3.73
CA ASP A 51 10.65 0.83 4.11
C ASP A 51 10.89 1.82 2.95
N THR A 52 11.65 2.86 3.23
CA THR A 52 11.99 3.90 2.24
C THR A 52 12.90 3.42 1.09
N GLN A 53 13.37 2.18 1.15
CA GLN A 53 14.15 1.52 0.11
C GLN A 53 13.30 0.56 -0.73
N GLY A 54 11.98 0.49 -0.45
CA GLY A 54 11.04 -0.38 -1.15
C GLY A 54 11.06 -1.83 -0.68
N ARG A 55 11.69 -2.15 0.46
CA ARG A 55 11.69 -3.50 1.01
C ARG A 55 10.46 -3.71 1.86
N MET A 56 9.74 -4.79 1.60
CA MET A 56 8.55 -5.15 2.38
C MET A 56 8.93 -5.43 3.84
N LEU A 57 8.28 -4.74 4.77
CA LEU A 57 8.45 -4.92 6.21
C LEU A 57 7.43 -5.90 6.78
N ALA A 58 6.18 -5.76 6.38
CA ALA A 58 5.09 -6.67 6.75
C ALA A 58 3.99 -6.67 5.71
N GLN A 59 3.25 -7.76 5.68
CA GLN A 59 2.04 -7.93 4.87
C GLN A 59 0.89 -8.40 5.75
N ALA A 60 -0.34 -8.11 5.34
CA ALA A 60 -1.52 -8.66 5.97
C ALA A 60 -1.61 -10.18 5.75
N VAL A 61 -2.20 -10.88 6.69
CA VAL A 61 -2.53 -12.31 6.56
C VAL A 61 -3.72 -12.47 5.61
N THR A 62 -4.68 -11.55 5.71
CA THR A 62 -5.80 -11.45 4.79
C THR A 62 -5.31 -10.92 3.45
N GLY A 63 -5.45 -11.72 2.39
CA GLY A 63 -5.12 -11.27 1.03
C GLY A 63 -4.79 -12.37 0.05
N THR A 64 -4.74 -11.97 -1.23
CA THR A 64 -4.43 -12.82 -2.37
C THR A 64 -2.91 -13.00 -2.50
N PRO A 65 -2.36 -14.23 -2.42
CA PRO A 65 -0.90 -14.44 -2.45
C PRO A 65 -0.21 -13.90 -3.72
N GLY A 66 -0.90 -13.94 -4.86
CA GLY A 66 -0.38 -13.40 -6.13
C GLY A 66 -0.10 -11.90 -6.08
N HIS A 67 -1.00 -11.15 -5.47
CA HIS A 67 -0.87 -9.69 -5.32
C HIS A 67 0.31 -9.29 -4.43
N ILE A 68 0.60 -10.07 -3.40
CA ILE A 68 1.67 -9.75 -2.42
C ILE A 68 3.03 -9.65 -3.10
N ASN A 69 3.40 -10.67 -3.90
CA ASN A 69 4.69 -10.70 -4.58
C ASN A 69 4.76 -9.65 -5.69
N ALA A 70 3.69 -9.48 -6.46
CA ALA A 70 3.60 -8.47 -7.50
C ALA A 70 3.72 -7.05 -6.92
N MET A 71 3.07 -6.78 -5.79
CA MET A 71 3.15 -5.49 -5.10
C MET A 71 4.56 -5.22 -4.56
N ALA A 72 5.28 -6.24 -4.07
CA ALA A 72 6.66 -6.08 -3.63
C ALA A 72 7.59 -5.60 -4.76
N GLU A 73 7.38 -6.11 -5.97
CA GLU A 73 8.11 -5.66 -7.16
C GLU A 73 7.61 -4.28 -7.62
N ALA A 74 6.30 -4.03 -7.57
CA ALA A 74 5.69 -2.78 -7.97
C ALA A 74 6.28 -1.56 -7.25
N ILE A 75 6.58 -1.66 -5.96
CA ILE A 75 7.16 -0.55 -5.18
C ILE A 75 8.48 -0.06 -5.77
N VAL A 76 9.29 -0.94 -6.34
CA VAL A 76 10.54 -0.54 -7.02
C VAL A 76 10.25 0.38 -8.20
N HIS A 77 9.19 0.10 -8.97
CA HIS A 77 8.77 0.94 -10.09
C HIS A 77 8.21 2.30 -9.63
N PHE A 78 7.43 2.31 -8.52
CA PHE A 78 6.96 3.57 -7.94
C PHE A 78 8.14 4.45 -7.48
N LEU A 79 9.13 3.88 -6.78
CA LEU A 79 10.32 4.61 -6.31
C LEU A 79 11.22 5.07 -7.47
N ALA A 80 11.29 4.31 -8.56
CA ALA A 80 12.01 4.72 -9.76
C ALA A 80 11.33 5.92 -10.45
N ARG A 81 10.00 5.99 -10.42
CA ARG A 81 9.21 7.08 -11.00
C ARG A 81 9.12 8.31 -10.10
N TYR A 82 8.95 8.08 -8.81
CA TYR A 82 8.83 9.08 -7.75
C TYR A 82 9.77 8.70 -6.60
N PRO A 83 11.04 9.13 -6.63
CA PRO A 83 11.95 8.95 -5.51
C PRO A 83 11.43 9.59 -4.22
N ILE A 84 11.79 9.05 -3.07
CA ILE A 84 11.35 9.54 -1.75
C ILE A 84 11.55 11.05 -1.57
N GLU A 85 12.63 11.60 -2.14
CA GLU A 85 13.01 13.00 -2.01
C GLU A 85 12.06 13.97 -2.72
N VAL A 86 11.26 13.49 -3.67
CA VAL A 86 10.27 14.31 -4.39
C VAL A 86 8.84 14.10 -3.92
N MET A 87 8.62 13.14 -3.01
CA MET A 87 7.30 12.91 -2.42
C MET A 87 6.98 14.02 -1.42
N GLU A 88 5.71 14.40 -1.34
CA GLU A 88 5.21 15.44 -0.46
C GLU A 88 4.07 14.93 0.43
N PRO A 89 3.86 15.52 1.63
CA PRO A 89 2.73 15.15 2.46
C PRO A 89 1.40 15.29 1.71
N GLY A 90 0.57 14.25 1.78
CA GLY A 90 -0.70 14.17 1.07
C GLY A 90 -0.61 13.63 -0.36
N ASP A 91 0.58 13.23 -0.82
CA ASP A 91 0.70 12.48 -2.07
C ASP A 91 0.18 11.05 -1.89
N VAL A 92 -0.55 10.58 -2.89
CA VAL A 92 -0.95 9.18 -3.07
C VAL A 92 -0.75 8.82 -4.53
N PHE A 93 -0.12 7.69 -4.78
CA PHE A 93 0.17 7.22 -6.13
C PHE A 93 -0.70 6.03 -6.49
N ILE A 94 -0.97 5.86 -7.78
CA ILE A 94 -1.82 4.80 -8.32
C ILE A 94 -1.24 4.26 -9.63
N THR A 95 -1.47 2.98 -9.88
CA THR A 95 -1.29 2.34 -11.20
C THR A 95 -2.09 1.05 -11.28
N ASN A 96 -2.40 0.59 -12.48
CA ASN A 96 -2.84 -0.76 -12.78
C ASN A 96 -2.06 -1.36 -13.96
N ASP A 97 -0.88 -0.82 -14.26
CA ASP A 97 -0.03 -1.31 -15.34
C ASP A 97 0.37 -2.77 -15.07
N PRO A 98 -0.07 -3.74 -15.90
CA PRO A 98 0.14 -5.17 -15.64
C PRO A 98 1.60 -5.61 -15.76
N TRP A 99 2.46 -4.80 -16.38
CA TRP A 99 3.90 -5.07 -16.48
C TRP A 99 4.68 -4.58 -15.26
N GLN A 100 4.06 -3.75 -14.44
CA GLN A 100 4.66 -3.17 -13.25
C GLN A 100 3.96 -3.60 -11.96
N THR A 101 2.80 -4.29 -12.06
CA THR A 101 2.01 -4.76 -10.92
C THR A 101 1.50 -6.18 -11.11
N SER A 102 0.19 -6.45 -10.95
CA SER A 102 -0.39 -7.79 -10.80
C SER A 102 -0.70 -8.55 -12.08
N GLY A 103 -0.42 -8.02 -13.26
CA GLY A 103 -0.56 -8.79 -14.50
C GLY A 103 -1.87 -8.64 -15.27
N HIS A 104 -2.87 -7.89 -14.75
CA HIS A 104 -4.05 -7.46 -15.52
C HIS A 104 -4.60 -6.11 -15.02
N LEU A 105 -5.39 -5.41 -15.87
CA LEU A 105 -5.80 -4.02 -15.61
C LEU A 105 -6.81 -3.88 -14.46
N HIS A 106 -7.49 -4.94 -14.06
CA HIS A 106 -8.45 -4.90 -12.95
C HIS A 106 -7.77 -4.77 -11.59
N ASP A 107 -6.48 -5.09 -11.47
CA ASP A 107 -5.72 -4.98 -10.23
C ASP A 107 -5.11 -3.60 -10.09
N VAL A 108 -5.72 -2.80 -9.24
CA VAL A 108 -5.26 -1.44 -8.96
C VAL A 108 -4.36 -1.44 -7.74
N THR A 109 -3.15 -0.91 -7.90
CA THR A 109 -2.18 -0.71 -6.82
C THR A 109 -2.14 0.76 -6.42
N VAL A 110 -2.32 1.01 -5.12
CA VAL A 110 -2.24 2.35 -4.52
C VAL A 110 -1.13 2.40 -3.49
N VAL A 111 -0.29 3.44 -3.55
CA VAL A 111 0.87 3.64 -2.67
C VAL A 111 0.80 4.99 -2.00
N THR A 112 0.94 5.02 -0.67
CA THR A 112 0.89 6.24 0.15
C THR A 112 2.15 6.36 0.99
N PRO A 113 2.93 7.45 0.87
CA PRO A 113 4.07 7.71 1.75
C PRO A 113 3.61 8.13 3.15
N THR A 114 4.17 7.50 4.17
CA THR A 114 3.90 7.82 5.58
C THR A 114 4.95 8.79 6.10
N TYR A 115 4.48 9.92 6.62
CA TYR A 115 5.34 10.95 7.20
C TYR A 115 5.37 10.89 8.72
N HIS A 116 6.56 11.03 9.30
CA HIS A 116 6.76 11.28 10.73
C HIS A 116 7.84 12.33 10.92
N LYS A 117 7.54 13.39 11.68
CA LYS A 117 8.47 14.52 11.97
C LYS A 117 9.08 15.12 10.69
N GLY A 118 8.29 15.24 9.63
CA GLY A 118 8.68 15.90 8.38
C GLY A 118 9.48 15.02 7.40
N SER A 119 9.66 13.72 7.70
CA SER A 119 10.35 12.78 6.81
C SER A 119 9.48 11.59 6.47
N VAL A 120 9.62 11.04 5.28
CA VAL A 120 9.01 9.76 4.91
C VAL A 120 9.67 8.65 5.71
N VAL A 121 8.87 7.84 6.40
CA VAL A 121 9.37 6.74 7.25
C VAL A 121 8.97 5.37 6.74
N ALA A 122 7.92 5.30 5.93
CA ALA A 122 7.43 4.06 5.32
C ALA A 122 6.58 4.38 4.09
N LEU A 123 6.25 3.35 3.31
CA LEU A 123 5.24 3.38 2.26
C LEU A 123 4.19 2.33 2.59
N PHE A 124 2.92 2.72 2.67
CA PHE A 124 1.82 1.78 2.68
C PHE A 124 1.35 1.53 1.27
N ALA A 125 1.07 0.27 0.95
CA ALA A 125 0.54 -0.11 -0.34
C ALA A 125 -0.57 -1.14 -0.20
N ASN A 126 -1.51 -1.07 -1.12
CA ASN A 126 -2.47 -2.14 -1.36
C ASN A 126 -2.62 -2.40 -2.86
N THR A 127 -3.00 -3.62 -3.20
CA THR A 127 -3.43 -4.02 -4.54
C THR A 127 -4.77 -4.70 -4.40
N CYS A 128 -5.78 -4.21 -5.12
CA CYS A 128 -7.14 -4.71 -5.04
C CYS A 128 -7.75 -4.84 -6.41
N HIS A 129 -8.55 -5.90 -6.60
CA HIS A 129 -9.28 -6.16 -7.83
C HIS A 129 -10.56 -5.32 -7.90
N VAL A 130 -10.62 -4.36 -8.84
CA VAL A 130 -11.85 -3.59 -9.12
C VAL A 130 -12.80 -4.37 -10.00
N VAL A 131 -14.12 -4.18 -9.83
CA VAL A 131 -15.15 -4.93 -10.56
C VAL A 131 -15.21 -4.59 -12.05
N ASP A 132 -14.74 -3.41 -12.42
CA ASP A 132 -14.76 -2.92 -13.81
C ASP A 132 -13.62 -1.91 -14.01
N ILE A 133 -12.99 -1.97 -15.16
CA ILE A 133 -11.98 -1.01 -15.60
C ILE A 133 -12.26 -0.56 -17.06
N GLY A 134 -13.49 -0.76 -17.51
CA GLY A 134 -13.87 -0.55 -18.91
C GLY A 134 -13.64 -1.78 -19.78
N GLY A 135 -13.41 -1.58 -21.07
CA GLY A 135 -13.10 -2.66 -22.00
C GLY A 135 -14.17 -3.75 -22.06
N ARG A 136 -13.71 -5.00 -22.17
CA ARG A 136 -14.59 -6.19 -22.25
C ARG A 136 -15.23 -6.60 -20.92
N GLY A 137 -14.78 -6.01 -19.82
CA GLY A 137 -15.16 -6.45 -18.49
C GLY A 137 -14.32 -7.63 -17.99
N PHE A 138 -14.67 -8.14 -16.79
CA PHE A 138 -13.94 -9.24 -16.19
C PHE A 138 -14.27 -10.58 -16.85
N GLY A 139 -13.30 -11.18 -17.53
CA GLY A 139 -13.45 -12.48 -18.19
C GLY A 139 -12.19 -12.89 -18.98
N PRO A 140 -12.08 -14.16 -19.39
CA PRO A 140 -10.88 -14.68 -20.06
C PRO A 140 -10.86 -14.38 -21.58
N ASP A 141 -11.77 -13.58 -22.09
CA ASP A 141 -12.01 -13.41 -23.53
C ASP A 141 -11.14 -12.34 -24.18
N ALA A 142 -10.40 -11.54 -23.41
CA ALA A 142 -9.47 -10.56 -23.93
C ALA A 142 -8.24 -11.24 -24.54
N SER A 143 -7.92 -10.88 -25.79
CA SER A 143 -6.76 -11.41 -26.50
C SER A 143 -5.49 -10.57 -26.27
N GLN A 144 -5.64 -9.37 -25.81
CA GLN A 144 -4.55 -8.41 -25.52
C GLN A 144 -4.99 -7.40 -24.47
N VAL A 145 -4.03 -6.89 -23.74
CA VAL A 145 -4.23 -5.97 -22.61
C VAL A 145 -5.08 -4.74 -22.95
N PHE A 146 -4.98 -4.23 -24.18
CA PHE A 146 -5.77 -3.09 -24.64
C PHE A 146 -7.29 -3.34 -24.70
N GLU A 147 -7.70 -4.58 -24.69
CA GLU A 147 -9.13 -4.96 -24.65
C GLU A 147 -9.68 -5.04 -23.23
N GLU A 148 -8.81 -5.08 -22.21
CA GLU A 148 -9.22 -5.19 -20.80
C GLU A 148 -9.80 -3.90 -20.25
N GLY A 149 -9.35 -2.73 -20.74
CA GLY A 149 -9.87 -1.45 -20.30
C GLY A 149 -8.84 -0.33 -20.20
N VAL A 150 -9.05 0.57 -19.22
CA VAL A 150 -8.21 1.74 -18.99
C VAL A 150 -6.90 1.33 -18.32
N ASN A 151 -5.79 1.62 -18.98
CA ASN A 151 -4.46 1.48 -18.39
C ASN A 151 -4.07 2.80 -17.71
N ILE A 152 -3.78 2.73 -16.40
CA ILE A 152 -3.35 3.86 -15.57
C ILE A 152 -1.84 3.71 -15.33
N PRO A 153 -0.99 4.55 -15.92
CA PRO A 153 0.45 4.53 -15.63
C PRO A 153 0.70 4.94 -14.17
N ILE A 154 1.91 4.70 -13.66
CA ILE A 154 2.28 5.21 -12.34
C ILE A 154 2.16 6.73 -12.31
N MET A 155 1.19 7.24 -11.55
CA MET A 155 0.87 8.66 -11.45
C MET A 155 0.27 9.01 -10.08
N HIS A 156 0.08 10.31 -9.82
CA HIS A 156 -0.63 10.76 -8.63
C HIS A 156 -2.13 10.46 -8.75
N LEU A 157 -2.69 9.81 -7.70
CA LEU A 157 -4.12 9.82 -7.40
C LEU A 157 -4.47 11.09 -6.61
N PHE A 158 -3.66 11.39 -5.58
CA PHE A 158 -3.69 12.66 -4.86
C PHE A 158 -2.31 13.31 -4.93
N ARG A 159 -2.30 14.61 -5.09
CA ARG A 159 -1.09 15.42 -5.02
C ARG A 159 -1.28 16.47 -3.93
N ARG A 160 -0.51 16.37 -2.85
CA ARG A 160 -0.63 17.26 -1.66
C ARG A 160 -2.05 17.32 -1.10
N GLY A 161 -2.76 16.20 -1.11
CA GLY A 161 -4.13 16.09 -0.65
C GLY A 161 -5.20 16.50 -1.66
N GLU A 162 -4.82 17.01 -2.84
CA GLU A 162 -5.75 17.35 -3.92
C GLU A 162 -5.89 16.17 -4.88
N VAL A 163 -7.14 15.75 -5.14
CA VAL A 163 -7.44 14.63 -6.03
C VAL A 163 -7.13 14.97 -7.49
N ASN A 164 -6.68 13.99 -8.24
CA ASN A 164 -6.52 14.08 -9.68
C ASN A 164 -7.88 13.94 -10.38
N GLU A 165 -8.62 15.06 -10.48
CA GLU A 165 -9.94 15.11 -11.10
C GLU A 165 -9.95 14.60 -12.54
N THR A 166 -8.86 14.76 -13.27
CA THR A 166 -8.75 14.27 -14.66
C THR A 166 -8.77 12.74 -14.68
N LEU A 167 -8.02 12.08 -13.80
CA LEU A 167 -8.03 10.63 -13.70
C LEU A 167 -9.42 10.12 -13.29
N ILE A 168 -10.02 10.72 -12.27
CA ILE A 168 -11.37 10.35 -11.81
C ILE A 168 -12.38 10.48 -12.96
N SER A 169 -12.38 11.59 -13.67
CA SER A 169 -13.28 11.82 -14.81
C SER A 169 -13.06 10.81 -15.96
N ILE A 170 -11.82 10.41 -16.22
CA ILE A 170 -11.52 9.37 -17.22
C ILE A 170 -12.13 8.03 -16.74
N LEU A 171 -11.96 7.66 -15.49
CA LEU A 171 -12.51 6.42 -14.95
C LEU A 171 -14.03 6.42 -15.00
N GLU A 172 -14.69 7.47 -14.48
CA GLU A 172 -16.15 7.62 -14.49
C GLU A 172 -16.76 7.46 -15.88
N THR A 173 -16.04 7.92 -16.92
CA THR A 173 -16.53 7.89 -18.30
C THR A 173 -16.35 6.52 -18.95
N ASN A 174 -15.39 5.71 -18.49
CA ASN A 174 -15.00 4.47 -19.15
C ASN A 174 -15.51 3.20 -18.46
N VAL A 175 -15.93 3.27 -17.19
CA VAL A 175 -16.44 2.11 -16.44
C VAL A 175 -17.97 2.10 -16.41
N ARG A 176 -18.56 0.91 -16.23
CA ARG A 176 -20.02 0.72 -16.19
C ARG A 176 -20.64 1.10 -14.84
N GLU A 177 -19.83 0.92 -13.77
CA GLU A 177 -20.26 1.16 -12.36
C GLU A 177 -19.35 2.20 -11.69
N PRO A 178 -19.35 3.46 -12.17
CA PRO A 178 -18.40 4.48 -11.72
C PRO A 178 -18.45 4.72 -10.21
N GLY A 179 -19.64 4.66 -9.60
CA GLY A 179 -19.78 4.83 -8.15
C GLY A 179 -19.05 3.75 -7.34
N GLN A 180 -19.02 2.51 -7.82
CA GLN A 180 -18.29 1.44 -7.15
C GLN A 180 -16.78 1.57 -7.39
N VAL A 181 -16.35 1.75 -8.63
CA VAL A 181 -14.92 1.80 -8.98
C VAL A 181 -14.23 3.00 -8.33
N VAL A 182 -14.80 4.19 -8.45
CA VAL A 182 -14.22 5.41 -7.85
C VAL A 182 -14.30 5.33 -6.33
N GLY A 183 -15.41 4.81 -5.79
CA GLY A 183 -15.54 4.56 -4.34
C GLY A 183 -14.47 3.61 -3.81
N ASP A 184 -14.18 2.53 -4.53
CA ASP A 184 -13.10 1.59 -4.18
C ASP A 184 -11.73 2.27 -4.21
N ILE A 185 -11.41 3.04 -5.23
CA ILE A 185 -10.13 3.76 -5.34
C ILE A 185 -9.92 4.70 -4.14
N TYR A 186 -10.96 5.41 -3.71
CA TYR A 186 -10.90 6.23 -2.50
C TYR A 186 -10.74 5.38 -1.23
N ALA A 187 -11.43 4.24 -1.16
CA ALA A 187 -11.29 3.32 -0.04
C ALA A 187 -9.86 2.74 0.06
N PHE A 188 -9.21 2.48 -1.08
CA PHE A 188 -7.83 2.00 -1.14
C PHE A 188 -6.84 3.04 -0.58
N ALA A 189 -6.99 4.30 -0.95
CA ALA A 189 -6.21 5.40 -0.38
C ALA A 189 -6.47 5.55 1.12
N GLY A 190 -7.73 5.59 1.54
CA GLY A 190 -8.13 5.71 2.94
C GLY A 190 -7.63 4.57 3.83
N ALA A 191 -7.56 3.34 3.30
CA ALA A 191 -7.00 2.22 4.04
C ALA A 191 -5.48 2.36 4.28
N ASN A 192 -4.75 2.91 3.31
CA ASN A 192 -3.34 3.25 3.49
C ASN A 192 -3.14 4.34 4.55
N ASP A 193 -4.04 5.34 4.60
CA ASP A 193 -3.99 6.40 5.61
C ASP A 193 -4.16 5.82 7.03
N ILE A 194 -5.12 4.90 7.22
CA ILE A 194 -5.28 4.19 8.50
C ILE A 194 -4.01 3.42 8.89
N GLY A 195 -3.41 2.70 7.93
CA GLY A 195 -2.12 2.03 8.16
C GLY A 195 -1.03 3.00 8.59
N SER A 196 -0.94 4.14 7.90
CA SER A 196 0.02 5.22 8.19
C SER A 196 -0.17 5.80 9.59
N GLU A 197 -1.40 6.13 9.98
CA GLU A 197 -1.72 6.65 11.31
C GLU A 197 -1.35 5.65 12.41
N ARG A 198 -1.66 4.36 12.22
CA ARG A 198 -1.35 3.30 13.19
C ARG A 198 0.15 3.08 13.32
N LEU A 199 0.90 3.14 12.21
CA LEU A 199 2.35 3.04 12.26
C LEU A 199 2.97 4.20 13.04
N VAL A 200 2.55 5.44 12.77
CA VAL A 200 3.03 6.62 13.48
C VAL A 200 2.72 6.53 14.98
N ALA A 201 1.49 6.16 15.35
CA ALA A 201 1.11 5.96 16.75
C ALA A 201 1.97 4.88 17.43
N MET A 202 2.23 3.76 16.73
CA MET A 202 3.12 2.70 17.23
C MET A 202 4.55 3.21 17.44
N MET A 203 5.09 4.03 16.51
CA MET A 203 6.43 4.60 16.63
C MET A 203 6.53 5.56 17.82
N GLU A 204 5.52 6.39 18.05
CA GLU A 204 5.49 7.33 19.17
C GLU A 204 5.40 6.60 20.52
N GLU A 205 4.54 5.61 20.63
CA GLU A 205 4.40 4.79 21.83
C GLU A 205 5.71 4.06 22.17
N LEU A 206 6.36 3.44 21.17
CA LEU A 206 7.64 2.77 21.35
C LEU A 206 8.77 3.76 21.70
N SER A 207 8.73 4.97 21.16
CA SER A 207 9.65 6.06 21.50
C SER A 207 9.50 6.52 22.96
N LEU A 208 8.26 6.61 23.47
CA LEU A 208 7.98 6.97 24.86
C LEU A 208 8.46 5.91 25.87
N ILE A 209 8.46 4.63 25.49
CA ILE A 209 9.00 3.55 26.31
C ILE A 209 10.54 3.62 26.40
N HIS A 210 11.19 4.34 25.47
CA HIS A 210 12.64 4.45 25.33
C HIS A 210 13.19 5.85 25.59
N ILE A 211 12.65 6.59 26.58
CA ILE A 211 13.11 7.94 26.95
C ILE A 211 14.63 8.01 27.28
N SER A 212 15.33 6.90 27.38
CA SER A 212 16.76 6.84 27.68
C SER A 212 17.71 6.49 26.53
N GLU A 213 17.19 6.09 25.33
CA GLU A 213 18.07 5.76 24.20
C GLU A 213 17.50 6.22 22.83
N PRO A 214 18.30 6.86 21.96
CA PRO A 214 17.84 7.29 20.64
C PRO A 214 17.65 6.08 19.72
N THR A 215 16.38 5.66 19.55
CA THR A 215 16.03 4.59 18.62
C THR A 215 16.09 5.13 17.19
N ARG A 216 17.11 4.75 16.42
CA ARG A 216 17.19 5.08 15.00
C ARG A 216 16.20 4.21 14.21
N LEU A 217 15.45 4.81 13.30
CA LEU A 217 14.55 4.15 12.34
C LEU A 217 15.20 2.98 11.55
N GLY A 218 16.51 3.00 11.39
CA GLY A 218 17.28 1.89 10.82
C GLY A 218 17.09 0.53 11.52
N MET A 219 16.44 0.49 12.68
CA MET A 219 16.20 -0.75 13.43
C MET A 219 14.98 -1.54 12.95
N ILE A 220 14.01 -0.89 12.27
CA ILE A 220 12.92 -1.62 11.60
C ILE A 220 13.48 -2.43 10.44
N SER A 221 14.38 -1.84 9.65
CA SER A 221 15.12 -2.54 8.59
C SER A 221 16.00 -3.69 9.10
N TYR A 222 16.49 -3.62 10.35
CA TYR A 222 17.33 -4.67 10.94
C TYR A 222 16.54 -5.91 11.37
N ALA A 223 15.27 -5.75 11.73
CA ALA A 223 14.40 -6.88 12.09
C ALA A 223 14.16 -7.83 10.90
N VAL A 224 14.13 -7.30 9.68
CA VAL A 224 13.99 -8.09 8.44
C VAL A 224 15.27 -8.89 8.14
N PHE A 225 16.45 -8.40 8.54
CA PHE A 225 17.73 -9.02 8.24
C PHE A 225 18.09 -10.19 9.17
N CYS A 226 17.49 -10.28 10.36
CA CYS A 226 17.80 -11.32 11.36
C CYS A 226 16.95 -12.59 11.24
N LEU A 227 16.06 -12.70 10.23
CA LEU A 227 15.21 -13.86 10.00
C LEU A 227 15.61 -14.69 8.77
N LYS A 228 16.85 -14.55 8.28
CA LYS A 228 17.44 -15.46 7.30
C LYS A 228 18.42 -16.41 7.95
#